data_04f948e90f0b796f20ed86e8f4252898
#
_entry.id   04f948e90f0b796f20ed86e8f4252898
#
_cell.length_a   1.000
_cell.length_b   1.000
_cell.length_c   1.000
_cell.angle_alpha   90.00
_cell.angle_beta   90.00
_cell.angle_gamma   90.00
#
_symmetry.space_group_name_H-M   'P 1'
#
loop_
_entity.id
_entity.type
_entity.pdbx_description
1 polymer ?
#
loop_
_entity_poly.entity_id
_entity_poly.type
_entity_poly.pdbx_seq_one_letter_code
_entity_poly.pdbx_strand_id
1 'polypeptide(L)'
;MCTMIVEKVKVDGSGKGLAGWFKLEQANVSFDHPFNAPLEHALNIDFVNESQGPSARVAVELSEQAARDLVRAILAVLDEAQAEGHL
;
A
#
# COMPACT_ATOMS: atom_id res chain seq x y z
N MET A 1 -7.18 -19.80 9.59
CA MET A 1 -8.28 -18.85 9.80
C MET A 1 -7.87 -17.47 9.29
N CYS A 2 -8.76 -16.82 8.55
CA CYS A 2 -8.52 -15.48 8.08
C CYS A 2 -8.62 -14.49 9.22
N THR A 3 -7.77 -13.48 9.24
CA THR A 3 -7.75 -12.50 10.31
C THR A 3 -8.88 -11.48 10.20
N MET A 4 -9.37 -11.22 9.01
CA MET A 4 -10.42 -10.23 8.74
C MET A 4 -10.08 -8.81 9.17
N ILE A 5 -8.79 -8.50 9.29
CA ILE A 5 -8.34 -7.16 9.62
C ILE A 5 -8.11 -6.41 8.32
N VAL A 6 -8.97 -5.43 8.04
CA VAL A 6 -8.90 -4.64 6.81
C VAL A 6 -9.17 -3.17 7.12
N GLU A 7 -8.32 -2.29 6.60
CA GLU A 7 -8.53 -0.85 6.63
C GLU A 7 -8.50 -0.32 5.21
N LYS A 8 -9.42 0.57 4.90
CA LYS A 8 -9.50 1.20 3.59
C LYS A 8 -9.30 2.70 3.75
N VAL A 9 -8.46 3.27 2.91
CA VAL A 9 -8.18 4.68 2.95
C VAL A 9 -8.18 5.26 1.55
N LYS A 10 -8.72 6.46 1.41
CA LYS A 10 -8.62 7.19 0.14
C LYS A 10 -7.21 7.70 0.00
N VAL A 11 -6.63 7.51 -1.19
CA VAL A 11 -5.29 8.01 -1.48
C VAL A 11 -5.33 8.85 -2.74
N ASP A 12 -4.63 9.97 -2.70
CA ASP A 12 -4.51 10.88 -3.83
C ASP A 12 -3.08 10.75 -4.37
N GLY A 13 -2.95 10.24 -5.58
CA GLY A 13 -1.65 9.98 -6.15
C GLY A 13 -1.74 9.16 -7.41
N SER A 14 -0.61 8.62 -7.84
CA SER A 14 -0.51 7.77 -9.02
C SER A 14 0.27 6.51 -8.71
N GLY A 15 -0.10 5.42 -9.37
CA GLY A 15 0.61 4.16 -9.28
C GLY A 15 0.91 3.61 -10.66
N LYS A 16 1.94 2.80 -10.76
CA LYS A 16 2.28 2.15 -12.02
C LYS A 16 1.85 0.70 -11.97
N GLY A 17 0.88 0.36 -12.79
CA GLY A 17 0.38 -1.01 -12.92
C GLY A 17 0.86 -1.63 -14.22
N LEU A 18 0.24 -2.76 -14.60
CA LEU A 18 0.61 -3.50 -15.81
C LEU A 18 0.40 -2.69 -17.08
N ALA A 19 -0.62 -1.85 -17.12
CA ALA A 19 -0.94 -1.04 -18.30
C ALA A 19 -0.31 0.35 -18.26
N GLY A 20 0.54 0.63 -17.28
CA GLY A 20 1.19 1.93 -17.13
C GLY A 20 0.72 2.67 -15.89
N TRP A 21 0.92 3.98 -15.88
CA TRP A 21 0.54 4.83 -14.76
C TRP A 21 -0.98 5.05 -14.75
N PHE A 22 -1.56 5.05 -13.56
CA PHE A 22 -2.98 5.34 -13.38
C PHE A 22 -3.16 6.15 -12.10
N LYS A 23 -4.27 6.88 -12.04
CA LYS A 23 -4.62 7.63 -10.84
C LYS A 23 -5.09 6.67 -9.76
N LEU A 24 -4.52 6.79 -8.57
CA LEU A 24 -4.97 6.02 -7.41
C LEU A 24 -6.26 6.62 -6.86
N GLU A 25 -7.05 5.78 -6.22
CA GLU A 25 -8.28 6.20 -5.56
C GLU A 25 -8.33 5.69 -4.13
N GLN A 26 -7.87 4.47 -3.91
CA GLN A 26 -8.01 3.81 -2.63
C GLN A 26 -6.84 2.87 -2.38
N ALA A 27 -6.47 2.75 -1.12
CA ALA A 27 -5.57 1.70 -0.66
C ALA A 27 -6.32 0.82 0.33
N ASN A 28 -6.26 -0.49 0.10
CA ASN A 28 -6.82 -1.48 1.02
C ASN A 28 -5.65 -2.13 1.74
N VAL A 29 -5.64 -2.00 3.06
CA VAL A 29 -4.57 -2.54 3.90
C VAL A 29 -5.16 -3.66 4.75
N SER A 30 -4.57 -4.84 4.66
CA SER A 30 -5.07 -5.99 5.41
C SER A 30 -3.94 -6.83 5.97
N PHE A 31 -4.25 -7.63 6.98
CA PHE A 31 -3.31 -8.60 7.51
C PHE A 31 -3.94 -9.98 7.38
N ASP A 32 -3.41 -10.80 6.48
CA ASP A 32 -4.00 -12.08 6.12
C ASP A 32 -2.98 -12.93 5.36
N HIS A 33 -3.41 -14.10 4.89
CA HIS A 33 -2.56 -14.97 4.08
C HIS A 33 -2.16 -14.28 2.78
N PRO A 34 -0.85 -14.26 2.46
CA PRO A 34 -0.40 -13.70 1.18
C PRO A 34 -0.68 -14.68 0.03
N PHE A 35 -0.72 -14.16 -1.18
CA PHE A 35 -0.85 -14.99 -2.37
C PHE A 35 0.51 -15.51 -2.87
N ASN A 36 1.56 -14.74 -2.65
CA ASN A 36 2.86 -15.02 -3.27
C ASN A 36 4.01 -15.13 -2.27
N ALA A 37 4.08 -14.26 -1.26
CA ALA A 37 5.18 -14.27 -0.32
C ALA A 37 5.17 -15.55 0.53
N PRO A 38 6.35 -16.12 0.87
CA PRO A 38 6.43 -17.35 1.66
C PRO A 38 6.24 -17.09 3.15
N LEU A 39 5.10 -16.50 3.50
CA LEU A 39 4.74 -16.10 4.85
C LEU A 39 3.39 -16.71 5.20
N GLU A 40 3.21 -17.03 6.46
CA GLU A 40 1.90 -17.52 6.91
C GLU A 40 0.88 -16.37 6.91
N HIS A 41 1.30 -15.20 7.37
CA HIS A 41 0.49 -13.98 7.32
C HIS A 41 1.37 -12.83 6.81
N ALA A 42 0.76 -11.92 6.10
CA ALA A 42 1.46 -10.75 5.56
C ALA A 42 0.61 -9.50 5.70
N LEU A 43 1.28 -8.38 5.73
CA LEU A 43 0.64 -7.07 5.57
C LEU A 43 0.46 -6.87 4.08
N ASN A 44 -0.78 -6.85 3.62
CA ASN A 44 -1.12 -6.74 2.21
C ASN A 44 -1.64 -5.35 1.92
N ILE A 45 -1.12 -4.72 0.87
CA ILE A 45 -1.61 -3.42 0.43
C ILE A 45 -2.00 -3.53 -1.03
N ASP A 46 -3.25 -3.14 -1.33
CA ASP A 46 -3.73 -3.02 -2.70
C ASP A 46 -4.05 -1.57 -2.96
N PHE A 47 -3.32 -0.97 -3.91
CA PHE A 47 -3.65 0.36 -4.41
C PHE A 47 -4.50 0.18 -5.66
N VAL A 48 -5.69 0.74 -5.66
CA VAL A 48 -6.66 0.47 -6.72
C VAL A 48 -7.37 1.74 -7.20
N ASN A 49 -7.89 1.66 -8.42
CA ASN A 49 -8.90 2.58 -8.93
C ASN A 49 -9.91 1.74 -9.68
N GLU A 50 -10.98 1.37 -9.02
CA GLU A 50 -11.98 0.47 -9.58
C GLU A 50 -12.68 1.05 -10.81
N SER A 51 -12.76 2.38 -10.91
CA SER A 51 -13.39 3.01 -12.07
C SER A 51 -12.58 2.82 -13.35
N GLN A 52 -11.30 2.46 -13.24
CA GLN A 52 -10.42 2.24 -14.40
C GLN A 52 -10.18 0.77 -14.69
N GLY A 53 -10.88 -0.13 -14.03
CA GLY A 53 -10.86 -1.54 -14.30
C GLY A 53 -9.84 -2.32 -13.46
N PRO A 54 -9.82 -3.66 -13.61
CA PRO A 54 -8.99 -4.51 -12.75
C PRO A 54 -7.48 -4.39 -12.98
N SER A 55 -7.03 -3.85 -14.11
CA SER A 55 -5.61 -3.61 -14.35
C SER A 55 -5.07 -2.39 -13.62
N ALA A 56 -5.96 -1.51 -13.11
CA ALA A 56 -5.57 -0.36 -12.31
C ALA A 56 -5.38 -0.78 -10.85
N ARG A 57 -4.33 -1.55 -10.62
CA ARG A 57 -4.05 -2.15 -9.32
C ARG A 57 -2.56 -2.36 -9.13
N VAL A 58 -2.07 -2.02 -7.94
CA VAL A 58 -0.72 -2.38 -7.51
C VAL A 58 -0.84 -3.10 -6.17
N ALA A 59 -0.37 -4.34 -6.13
CA ALA A 59 -0.46 -5.19 -4.94
C ALA A 59 0.93 -5.38 -4.32
N VAL A 60 0.99 -5.30 -3.00
CA VAL A 60 2.23 -5.47 -2.23
C VAL A 60 1.95 -6.39 -1.05
N GLU A 61 2.89 -7.30 -0.78
CA GLU A 61 2.85 -8.20 0.37
C GLU A 61 4.12 -8.00 1.18
N LEU A 62 3.98 -7.68 2.45
CA LEU A 62 5.11 -7.36 3.32
C LEU A 62 5.06 -8.19 4.59
N SER A 63 6.24 -8.52 5.14
CA SER A 63 6.32 -9.05 6.49
C SER A 63 5.91 -7.96 7.47
N GLU A 64 5.55 -8.34 8.69
CA GLU A 64 5.24 -7.39 9.75
C GLU A 64 6.37 -6.37 9.93
N GLN A 65 7.60 -6.85 10.03
CA GLN A 65 8.75 -5.98 10.27
C GLN A 65 8.97 -5.02 9.09
N ALA A 66 8.86 -5.52 7.86
CA ALA A 66 9.00 -4.68 6.67
C ALA A 66 7.94 -3.59 6.63
N ALA A 67 6.70 -3.94 6.99
CA ALA A 67 5.60 -2.97 7.04
C ALA A 67 5.89 -1.87 8.07
N ARG A 68 6.36 -2.24 9.26
CA ARG A 68 6.70 -1.26 10.30
C ARG A 68 7.86 -0.37 9.88
N ASP A 69 8.86 -0.94 9.22
CA ASP A 69 10.01 -0.19 8.72
C ASP A 69 9.57 0.80 7.63
N LEU A 70 8.64 0.38 6.76
CA LEU A 70 8.12 1.24 5.71
C LEU A 70 7.35 2.43 6.28
N VAL A 71 6.52 2.20 7.29
CA VAL A 71 5.78 3.28 7.96
C VAL A 71 6.77 4.30 8.54
N ARG A 72 7.81 3.82 9.23
CA ARG A 72 8.82 4.72 9.80
C ARG A 72 9.56 5.50 8.74
N ALA A 73 9.90 4.86 7.62
CA ALA A 73 10.60 5.52 6.51
C ALA A 73 9.74 6.64 5.90
N ILE A 74 8.45 6.36 5.70
CA ILE A 74 7.52 7.34 5.15
C ILE A 74 7.44 8.56 6.07
N LEU A 75 7.26 8.34 7.37
CA LEU A 75 7.17 9.43 8.34
C LEU A 75 8.47 10.23 8.41
N ALA A 76 9.62 9.55 8.39
CA ALA A 76 10.92 10.22 8.44
C ALA A 76 11.12 11.15 7.23
N VAL A 77 10.77 10.68 6.04
CA VAL A 77 10.89 11.49 4.82
C VAL A 77 9.98 12.71 4.87
N LEU A 78 8.75 12.53 5.32
CA LEU A 78 7.79 13.63 5.44
C LEU A 78 8.25 14.66 6.48
N ASP A 79 8.74 14.19 7.62
CA ASP A 79 9.23 15.07 8.67
C ASP A 79 10.45 15.87 8.20
N GLU A 80 11.35 15.24 7.46
CA GLU A 80 12.50 15.92 6.90
C GLU A 80 12.09 16.96 5.85
N ALA A 81 11.14 16.60 4.98
CA ALA A 81 10.62 17.53 3.98
C ALA A 81 9.97 18.75 4.65
N GLN A 82 9.26 18.54 5.75
CA GLN A 82 8.65 19.63 6.50
C GLN A 82 9.73 20.52 7.13
N ALA A 83 10.75 19.92 7.73
CA ALA A 83 11.84 20.67 8.37
C ALA A 83 12.62 21.53 7.35
N GLU A 84 12.69 21.08 6.10
CA GLU A 84 13.36 21.83 5.02
C GLU A 84 12.44 22.83 4.32
N GLY A 85 11.21 22.95 4.74
CA GLY A 85 10.29 23.95 4.21
C GLY A 85 9.58 23.56 2.91
N HIS A 86 9.55 22.25 2.57
CA HIS A 86 8.86 21.79 1.36
C HIS A 86 7.38 21.51 1.57
N LEU A 87 6.95 21.49 2.81
CA LEU A 87 5.54 21.26 3.15
C LEU A 87 4.93 22.47 3.84
#